data_d86409b6410313b0a88aee88932e7aa0
#
_entry.id   d86409b6410313b0a88aee88932e7aa0
#
_cell.length_a   1.000
_cell.length_b   1.000
_cell.length_c   1.000
_cell.angle_alpha   90.00
_cell.angle_beta   90.00
_cell.angle_gamma   90.00
#
_symmetry.space_group_name_H-M   'P 1'
#
loop_
_entity.id
_entity.type
_entity.pdbx_description
1 polymer ?
#
loop_
_entity_poly.entity_id
_entity_poly.type
_entity_poly.pdbx_seq_one_letter_code
_entity_poly.pdbx_strand_id
1 'polypeptide(L)'
;MRWKLAAATLIALSGTSSADAGPAPLYDPVILNIGFVCRWNAHCMDKQKDAMIRALKFVRKKDPPYWRIQLCNKNAGRRGPRVDWVGFDNCIRNVSLAPLPPRPAPRAKKRSTRFIAERGH
;
A
#
# COMPACT_ATOMS: atom_id res chain seq x y z
N MET A 1 63.68 47.56 20.36
CA MET A 1 63.25 46.15 20.41
C MET A 1 61.81 46.05 19.90
N ARG A 2 61.65 45.41 18.81
CA ARG A 2 60.40 45.38 18.04
C ARG A 2 59.66 44.10 18.39
N TRP A 3 58.56 44.18 19.05
CA TRP A 3 57.69 43.05 19.32
C TRP A 3 56.69 42.95 18.18
N LYS A 4 56.77 41.94 17.40
CA LYS A 4 55.79 41.61 16.40
C LYS A 4 54.72 40.71 17.04
N LEU A 5 53.59 41.33 17.29
CA LEU A 5 52.38 40.59 17.68
C LEU A 5 51.79 39.92 16.42
N ALA A 6 51.90 38.60 16.35
CA ALA A 6 51.19 37.83 15.36
C ALA A 6 49.78 37.57 15.88
N ALA A 7 48.83 38.24 15.27
CA ALA A 7 47.41 37.94 15.50
C ALA A 7 47.04 36.64 14.79
N ALA A 8 46.85 35.59 15.51
CA ALA A 8 46.27 34.36 14.98
C ALA A 8 44.78 34.52 14.88
N THR A 9 44.29 34.70 13.69
CA THR A 9 42.84 34.73 13.39
C THR A 9 42.32 33.30 13.36
N LEU A 10 41.68 32.88 14.42
CA LEU A 10 40.90 31.63 14.46
C LEU A 10 39.61 31.83 13.68
N ILE A 11 39.58 31.31 12.46
CA ILE A 11 38.36 31.18 11.70
C ILE A 11 37.61 29.98 12.23
N ALA A 12 36.66 30.22 13.10
CA ALA A 12 35.67 29.21 13.49
C ALA A 12 34.78 28.93 12.28
N LEU A 13 35.04 27.83 11.57
CA LEU A 13 34.10 27.26 10.62
C LEU A 13 32.93 26.68 11.43
N SER A 14 31.93 27.51 11.64
CA SER A 14 30.64 27.04 12.08
C SER A 14 30.01 26.29 10.92
N GLY A 15 30.30 24.99 10.81
CA GLY A 15 29.58 24.10 9.93
C GLY A 15 28.16 23.98 10.44
N THR A 16 27.27 24.84 9.97
CA THR A 16 25.84 24.58 10.06
C THR A 16 25.54 23.40 9.18
N SER A 17 25.55 22.21 9.76
CA SER A 17 24.91 21.05 9.16
C SER A 17 23.42 21.38 9.11
N SER A 18 23.00 22.05 8.05
CA SER A 18 21.62 22.02 7.62
C SER A 18 21.34 20.55 7.35
N ALA A 19 20.73 19.86 8.31
CA ALA A 19 20.02 18.65 7.99
C ALA A 19 18.97 19.08 6.99
N ASP A 20 19.27 18.96 5.71
CA ASP A 20 18.31 18.98 4.64
C ASP A 20 17.43 17.76 4.84
N ALA A 21 16.53 17.87 5.80
CA ALA A 21 15.32 17.11 5.75
C ALA A 21 14.64 17.61 4.48
N GLY A 22 14.86 16.90 3.36
CA GLY A 22 14.08 17.11 2.15
C GLY A 22 12.62 17.23 2.56
N PRO A 23 11.75 17.90 1.81
CA PRO A 23 10.37 18.10 2.19
C PRO A 23 9.83 16.75 2.65
N ALA A 24 9.56 16.64 3.95
CA ALA A 24 8.95 15.44 4.49
C ALA A 24 7.76 15.12 3.60
N PRO A 25 7.61 13.89 3.09
CA PRO A 25 6.47 13.57 2.27
C PRO A 25 5.26 14.03 3.06
N LEU A 26 4.49 14.95 2.50
CA LEU A 26 3.35 15.59 3.17
C LEU A 26 2.39 14.53 3.74
N TYR A 27 2.47 13.31 3.19
CA TYR A 27 1.67 12.18 3.64
C TYR A 27 2.41 10.85 3.45
N ASP A 28 2.42 10.03 4.49
CA ASP A 28 2.72 8.62 4.36
C ASP A 28 1.60 7.95 3.54
N PRO A 29 1.91 7.25 2.44
CA PRO A 29 0.89 6.62 1.60
C PRO A 29 -0.02 5.66 2.36
N VAL A 30 0.49 4.98 3.38
CA VAL A 30 -0.29 4.06 4.22
C VAL A 30 -1.25 4.82 5.12
N ILE A 31 -0.76 5.86 5.78
CA ILE A 31 -1.60 6.71 6.65
C ILE A 31 -2.65 7.45 5.81
N LEU A 32 -2.28 7.92 4.61
CA LEU A 32 -3.21 8.57 3.71
C LEU A 32 -4.35 7.62 3.29
N ASN A 33 -4.05 6.38 2.94
CA ASN A 33 -5.07 5.36 2.63
C ASN A 33 -5.97 5.09 3.82
N ILE A 34 -5.40 4.94 5.01
CA ILE A 34 -6.16 4.76 6.26
C ILE A 34 -7.06 5.98 6.51
N GLY A 35 -6.53 7.18 6.33
CA GLY A 35 -7.29 8.42 6.48
C GLY A 35 -8.52 8.47 5.57
N PHE A 36 -8.38 8.10 4.31
CA PHE A 36 -9.50 8.05 3.36
C PHE A 36 -10.55 6.98 3.71
N VAL A 37 -10.11 5.80 4.13
CA VAL A 37 -11.02 4.74 4.58
C VAL A 37 -11.82 5.19 5.80
N CYS A 38 -11.15 5.83 6.75
CA CYS A 38 -11.71 6.25 8.04
C CYS A 38 -12.36 7.63 8.02
N ARG A 39 -12.31 8.36 6.90
CA ARG A 39 -12.74 9.77 6.86
C ARG A 39 -12.09 10.60 7.97
N TRP A 40 -10.83 10.34 8.22
CA TRP A 40 -10.01 11.00 9.25
C TRP A 40 -10.51 10.85 10.69
N ASN A 41 -11.38 9.90 10.96
CA ASN A 41 -11.80 9.57 12.30
C ASN A 41 -10.67 8.85 13.07
N ALA A 42 -10.22 9.42 14.19
CA ALA A 42 -9.07 8.93 14.95
C ALA A 42 -9.25 7.48 15.43
N HIS A 43 -10.41 7.12 15.98
CA HIS A 43 -10.68 5.78 16.48
C HIS A 43 -10.66 4.72 15.35
N CYS A 44 -11.23 5.05 14.21
CA CYS A 44 -11.16 4.20 13.01
C CYS A 44 -9.70 4.05 12.53
N MET A 45 -8.94 5.14 12.49
CA MET A 45 -7.53 5.11 12.06
C MET A 45 -6.67 4.22 12.97
N ASP A 46 -6.88 4.27 14.27
CA ASP A 46 -6.16 3.40 15.22
C ASP A 46 -6.50 1.93 14.99
N LYS A 47 -7.77 1.59 14.78
CA LYS A 47 -8.19 0.23 14.43
C LYS A 47 -7.55 -0.28 13.13
N GLN A 48 -7.47 0.57 12.10
CA GLN A 48 -6.84 0.23 10.83
C GLN A 48 -5.32 0.01 10.99
N LYS A 49 -4.64 0.85 11.74
CA LYS A 49 -3.20 0.71 12.03
C LYS A 49 -2.90 -0.57 12.80
N ASP A 50 -3.67 -0.87 13.83
CA ASP A 50 -3.53 -2.09 14.63
C ASP A 50 -3.77 -3.34 13.78
N ALA A 51 -4.78 -3.33 12.94
CA ALA A 51 -5.06 -4.41 12.01
C ALA A 51 -3.91 -4.61 11.00
N MET A 52 -3.36 -3.53 10.46
CA MET A 52 -2.19 -3.57 9.57
C MET A 52 -0.99 -4.25 10.26
N ILE A 53 -0.67 -3.83 11.48
CA ILE A 53 0.45 -4.39 12.24
C ILE A 53 0.24 -5.88 12.49
N ARG A 54 -0.95 -6.30 12.89
CA ARG A 54 -1.29 -7.71 13.11
C ARG A 54 -1.21 -8.53 11.82
N ALA A 55 -1.75 -8.01 10.73
CA ALA A 55 -1.74 -8.69 9.45
C ALA A 55 -0.31 -8.89 8.92
N LEU A 56 0.51 -7.84 8.95
CA LEU A 56 1.91 -7.90 8.51
C LEU A 56 2.75 -8.86 9.38
N LYS A 57 2.52 -8.86 10.69
CA LYS A 57 3.16 -9.81 11.61
C LYS A 57 2.76 -11.25 11.29
N PHE A 58 1.47 -11.49 11.02
CA PHE A 58 0.96 -12.80 10.65
C PHE A 58 1.59 -13.30 9.35
N VAL A 59 1.61 -12.46 8.30
CA VAL A 59 2.20 -12.82 7.00
C VAL A 59 3.68 -13.18 7.16
N ARG A 60 4.45 -12.40 7.90
CA ARG A 60 5.88 -12.68 8.13
C ARG A 60 6.12 -13.98 8.92
N LYS A 61 5.26 -14.27 9.91
CA LYS A 61 5.45 -15.41 10.80
C LYS A 61 4.94 -16.73 10.21
N LYS A 62 3.83 -16.68 9.47
CA LYS A 62 3.11 -17.85 9.00
C LYS A 62 3.34 -18.17 7.52
N ASP A 63 3.90 -17.23 6.77
CA ASP A 63 4.16 -17.36 5.34
C ASP A 63 2.96 -17.97 4.57
N PRO A 64 1.79 -17.31 4.59
CA PRO A 64 0.61 -17.86 3.97
C PRO A 64 0.80 -17.99 2.45
N PRO A 65 0.16 -18.97 1.81
CA PRO A 65 0.31 -19.20 0.39
C PRO A 65 -0.15 -17.99 -0.43
N TYR A 66 0.48 -17.78 -1.57
CA TYR A 66 0.27 -16.61 -2.44
C TYR A 66 -1.20 -16.37 -2.81
N TRP A 67 -1.96 -17.44 -3.12
CA TRP A 67 -3.38 -17.33 -3.44
C TRP A 67 -4.19 -16.68 -2.30
N ARG A 68 -3.81 -16.96 -1.04
CA ARG A 68 -4.48 -16.41 0.14
C ARG A 68 -4.24 -14.92 0.25
N ILE A 69 -2.99 -14.50 0.07
CA ILE A 69 -2.62 -13.07 0.09
C ILE A 69 -3.36 -12.33 -1.03
N GLN A 70 -3.38 -12.88 -2.25
CA GLN A 70 -4.10 -12.26 -3.37
C GLN A 70 -5.60 -12.15 -3.13
N LEU A 71 -6.22 -13.21 -2.63
CA LEU A 71 -7.65 -13.20 -2.34
C LEU A 71 -8.01 -12.14 -1.29
N CYS A 72 -7.21 -12.06 -0.22
CA CYS A 72 -7.44 -11.07 0.83
C CYS A 72 -7.16 -9.64 0.38
N ASN A 73 -6.14 -9.42 -0.45
CA ASN A 73 -5.89 -8.14 -1.11
C ASN A 73 -7.09 -7.70 -1.97
N LYS A 74 -7.62 -8.61 -2.77
CA LYS A 74 -8.80 -8.32 -3.60
C LYS A 74 -10.02 -7.98 -2.75
N ASN A 75 -10.23 -8.69 -1.67
CA ASN A 75 -11.34 -8.43 -0.76
C ASN A 75 -11.20 -7.10 -0.02
N ALA A 76 -9.98 -6.74 0.38
CA ALA A 76 -9.68 -5.47 1.04
C ALA A 76 -9.81 -4.27 0.09
N GLY A 77 -9.53 -4.47 -1.20
CA GLY A 77 -9.54 -3.43 -2.23
C GLY A 77 -10.84 -3.30 -3.03
N ARG A 78 -11.96 -3.83 -2.56
CA ARG A 78 -13.23 -3.94 -3.31
C ARG A 78 -13.77 -2.64 -3.92
N ARG A 79 -13.37 -1.48 -3.42
CA ARG A 79 -13.91 -0.19 -3.84
C ARG A 79 -12.84 0.81 -4.28
N GLY A 80 -11.85 0.33 -5.03
CA GLY A 80 -10.77 1.17 -5.55
C GLY A 80 -9.48 1.08 -4.73
N PRO A 81 -8.59 2.09 -4.77
CA PRO A 81 -7.26 2.05 -4.15
C PRO A 81 -7.28 2.07 -2.61
N ARG A 82 -8.43 2.04 -2.00
CA ARG A 82 -8.59 2.07 -0.55
C ARG A 82 -8.38 0.68 0.03
N VAL A 83 -7.34 0.53 0.83
CA VAL A 83 -7.05 -0.73 1.54
C VAL A 83 -7.72 -0.71 2.90
N ASP A 84 -8.66 -1.62 3.12
CA ASP A 84 -9.24 -1.88 4.42
C ASP A 84 -8.41 -2.93 5.16
N TRP A 85 -7.56 -2.48 6.07
CA TRP A 85 -6.68 -3.36 6.84
C TRP A 85 -7.42 -4.27 7.80
N VAL A 86 -8.55 -3.83 8.36
CA VAL A 86 -9.39 -4.67 9.22
C VAL A 86 -9.95 -5.82 8.40
N GLY A 87 -10.48 -5.55 7.22
CA GLY A 87 -10.96 -6.59 6.31
C GLY A 87 -9.84 -7.53 5.85
N PHE A 88 -8.65 -7.00 5.54
CA PHE A 88 -7.49 -7.80 5.18
C PHE A 88 -7.04 -8.70 6.35
N ASP A 89 -6.88 -8.15 7.55
CA ASP A 89 -6.47 -8.87 8.75
C ASP A 89 -7.43 -10.03 9.08
N ASN A 90 -8.73 -9.78 9.05
CA ASN A 90 -9.74 -10.80 9.25
C ASN A 90 -9.67 -11.91 8.18
N CYS A 91 -9.48 -11.52 6.93
CA CYS A 91 -9.36 -12.47 5.82
C CYS A 91 -8.11 -13.34 5.93
N ILE A 92 -6.93 -12.74 6.12
CA ILE A 92 -5.66 -13.46 6.10
C ILE A 92 -5.53 -14.48 7.25
N ARG A 93 -6.14 -14.18 8.38
CA ARG A 93 -6.16 -15.06 9.57
C ARG A 93 -7.33 -16.03 9.61
N ASN A 94 -8.26 -15.95 8.66
CA ASN A 94 -9.41 -16.85 8.63
C ASN A 94 -8.98 -18.28 8.28
N VAL A 95 -9.10 -19.21 9.24
CA VAL A 95 -8.71 -20.60 9.08
C VAL A 95 -9.59 -21.36 8.09
N SER A 96 -10.82 -20.91 7.87
CA SER A 96 -11.80 -21.53 6.97
C SER A 96 -11.65 -21.05 5.51
N LEU A 97 -10.69 -20.17 5.22
CA LEU A 97 -10.51 -19.65 3.88
C LEU A 97 -9.97 -20.73 2.95
N ALA A 98 -10.66 -20.98 1.85
CA ALA A 98 -10.28 -21.92 0.81
C ALA A 98 -9.96 -21.20 -0.51
N PRO A 99 -9.11 -21.79 -1.38
CA PRO A 99 -8.89 -21.26 -2.72
C PRO A 99 -10.19 -21.17 -3.50
N LEU A 100 -10.35 -20.11 -4.29
CA LEU A 100 -11.48 -20.02 -5.21
C LEU A 100 -11.33 -21.12 -6.30
N PRO A 101 -12.45 -21.71 -6.74
CA PRO A 101 -12.41 -22.65 -7.85
C PRO A 101 -11.89 -21.94 -9.12
N PRO A 102 -11.24 -22.67 -10.03
CA PRO A 102 -10.82 -22.12 -11.31
C PRO A 102 -12.00 -21.46 -12.01
N ARG A 103 -11.79 -20.27 -12.57
CA ARG A 103 -12.82 -19.61 -13.35
C ARG A 103 -13.14 -20.48 -14.57
N PRO A 104 -14.42 -20.79 -14.84
CA PRO A 104 -14.78 -21.52 -16.06
C PRO A 104 -14.26 -20.76 -17.28
N ALA A 105 -13.76 -21.49 -18.27
CA ALA A 105 -13.30 -20.92 -19.52
C ALA A 105 -14.40 -20.01 -20.11
N PRO A 106 -14.06 -18.85 -20.68
CA PRO A 106 -15.04 -18.02 -21.33
C PRO A 106 -15.75 -18.85 -22.41
N ARG A 107 -17.08 -18.94 -22.32
CA ARG A 107 -17.86 -19.58 -23.36
C ARG A 107 -17.49 -18.88 -24.67
N ALA A 108 -17.00 -19.65 -25.66
CA ALA A 108 -16.80 -19.16 -27.00
C ALA A 108 -18.10 -18.47 -27.45
N LYS A 109 -18.05 -17.15 -27.68
CA LYS A 109 -19.19 -16.46 -28.28
C LYS A 109 -19.50 -17.19 -29.58
N LYS A 110 -20.65 -17.89 -29.69
CA LYS A 110 -21.15 -18.38 -30.96
C LYS A 110 -21.17 -17.19 -31.87
N ARG A 111 -20.25 -17.13 -32.83
CA ARG A 111 -20.28 -16.15 -33.90
C ARG A 111 -21.66 -16.30 -34.55
N SER A 112 -22.49 -15.29 -34.36
CA SER A 112 -23.78 -15.25 -35.06
C SER A 112 -23.47 -15.20 -36.54
N THR A 113 -23.63 -16.33 -37.21
CA THR A 113 -23.50 -16.46 -38.65
C THR A 113 -24.67 -15.80 -39.40
N ARG A 114 -25.44 -14.95 -38.74
CA ARG A 114 -26.62 -14.29 -39.29
C ARG A 114 -26.29 -13.13 -40.24
N PHE A 115 -25.03 -12.77 -40.41
CA PHE A 115 -24.67 -11.60 -41.23
C PHE A 115 -24.21 -11.92 -42.67
N ILE A 116 -24.23 -13.16 -43.13
CA ILE A 116 -23.74 -13.53 -44.47
C ILE A 116 -24.88 -13.87 -45.45
N ALA A 117 -26.15 -13.94 -45.02
CA ALA A 117 -27.25 -14.37 -45.86
C ALA A 117 -28.00 -13.23 -46.60
N GLU A 118 -27.62 -11.96 -46.46
CA GLU A 118 -28.35 -10.83 -47.04
C GLU A 118 -27.57 -9.96 -48.05
N ARG A 119 -26.51 -10.48 -48.68
CA ARG A 119 -25.87 -9.83 -49.81
C ARG A 119 -25.78 -10.76 -51.00
N GLY A 120 -26.92 -11.20 -51.45
CA GLY A 120 -27.03 -12.00 -52.64
C GLY A 120 -28.31 -11.67 -53.40
N HIS A 121 -28.39 -10.45 -53.92
CA HIS A 121 -29.22 -10.08 -55.07
C HIS A 121 -28.71 -8.79 -55.67
#